data_03f27cc838218e82c3f8fac133e1364e
#
_entry.id   03f27cc838218e82c3f8fac133e1364e
#
_cell.length_a   1.000
_cell.length_b   1.000
_cell.length_c   1.000
_cell.angle_alpha   90.00
_cell.angle_beta   90.00
_cell.angle_gamma   90.00
#
_symmetry.space_group_name_H-M   'P 1'
#
loop_
_entity.id
_entity.type
_entity.pdbx_description
1 polymer ?
#
loop_
_entity_poly.entity_id
_entity_poly.type
_entity_poly.pdbx_seq_one_letter_code
_entity_poly.pdbx_strand_id
1 'polypeptide(L)'
;MNQEKREAGPNLSPSTIVAFLRGINVGGRKKVPMAVLKKAFEAMGFKDVRTVLASGNVIFEAPGKDPHLHLAISRGLEKAFGFPITVVLRRAKELRAIVASEPFKGVPSGPDVRLYVTFLAQAKPGLSGLRHSSSAKDVRIVRVAPGEIFSVVSLSQGVGTPDLMAFLEKAVGHEVTTRNWQTVIRLAGS
;
A
#
# COMPACT_ATOMS: atom_id res chain seq x y z
N MET A 1 29.33 -9.37 -20.87
CA MET A 1 29.23 -9.62 -19.42
C MET A 1 28.74 -8.32 -18.77
N ASN A 2 27.43 -8.08 -18.82
CA ASN A 2 26.80 -6.89 -18.26
C ASN A 2 26.32 -7.24 -16.83
N GLN A 3 27.02 -6.70 -15.84
CA GLN A 3 26.54 -6.67 -14.46
C GLN A 3 25.48 -5.56 -14.39
N GLU A 4 24.20 -5.95 -14.40
CA GLU A 4 23.12 -5.06 -13.97
C GLU A 4 23.42 -4.62 -12.53
N LYS A 5 23.72 -3.34 -12.38
CA LYS A 5 23.73 -2.67 -11.07
C LYS A 5 22.33 -2.84 -10.47
N ARG A 6 22.19 -3.77 -9.54
CA ARG A 6 21.06 -3.77 -8.61
C ARG A 6 21.13 -2.44 -7.85
N GLU A 7 20.27 -1.50 -8.21
CA GLU A 7 20.07 -0.31 -7.39
C GLU A 7 19.71 -0.79 -5.99
N ALA A 8 20.59 -0.54 -5.03
CA ALA A 8 20.32 -0.79 -3.63
C ALA A 8 19.04 -0.04 -3.28
N GLY A 9 18.04 -0.76 -2.79
CA GLY A 9 16.78 -0.17 -2.33
C GLY A 9 17.05 0.92 -1.27
N PRO A 10 16.10 1.81 -1.02
CA PRO A 10 16.30 2.93 -0.11
C PRO A 10 16.73 2.40 1.27
N ASN A 11 17.86 2.93 1.77
CA ASN A 11 18.35 2.60 3.11
C ASN A 11 17.34 3.15 4.14
N LEU A 12 16.43 2.29 4.61
CA LEU A 12 15.32 2.68 5.46
C LEU A 12 15.74 2.59 6.93
N SER A 13 15.81 3.74 7.60
CA SER A 13 16.09 3.82 9.05
C SER A 13 14.90 3.27 9.87
N PRO A 14 15.08 2.95 11.16
CA PRO A 14 13.99 2.54 12.05
C PRO A 14 12.87 3.58 12.19
N SER A 15 13.17 4.87 11.94
CA SER A 15 12.22 6.00 11.97
C SER A 15 11.46 6.18 10.66
N THR A 16 11.86 5.50 9.59
CA THR A 16 11.24 5.62 8.28
C THR A 16 9.81 5.12 8.28
N ILE A 17 8.91 5.95 7.74
CA ILE A 17 7.49 5.67 7.57
C ILE A 17 7.17 5.64 6.07
N VAL A 18 6.26 4.75 5.70
CA VAL A 18 5.68 4.69 4.36
C VAL A 18 4.22 5.07 4.45
N ALA A 19 3.82 6.11 3.72
CA ALA A 19 2.43 6.48 3.52
C ALA A 19 1.92 5.89 2.20
N PHE A 20 0.78 5.24 2.29
CA PHE A 20 0.00 4.75 1.16
C PHE A 20 -1.23 5.64 0.98
N LEU A 21 -1.27 6.39 -0.10
CA LEU A 21 -2.41 7.25 -0.44
C LEU A 21 -3.44 6.45 -1.23
N ARG A 22 -4.72 6.61 -0.88
CA ARG A 22 -5.78 5.88 -1.55
C ARG A 22 -6.41 6.72 -2.67
N GLY A 23 -6.66 6.06 -3.80
CA GLY A 23 -7.53 6.58 -4.86
C GLY A 23 -7.02 7.81 -5.60
N ILE A 24 -5.72 8.06 -5.60
CA ILE A 24 -5.11 9.11 -6.41
C ILE A 24 -4.60 8.54 -7.75
N ASN A 25 -4.60 9.38 -8.78
CA ASN A 25 -4.10 9.05 -10.12
C ASN A 25 -4.78 7.83 -10.78
N VAL A 26 -6.02 7.51 -10.39
CA VAL A 26 -6.80 6.40 -10.94
C VAL A 26 -7.90 6.94 -11.85
N GLY A 27 -8.04 6.37 -13.05
CA GLY A 27 -9.11 6.71 -13.99
C GLY A 27 -9.15 8.18 -14.44
N GLY A 28 -8.00 8.86 -14.44
CA GLY A 28 -7.88 10.27 -14.81
C GLY A 28 -8.42 11.28 -13.79
N ARG A 29 -8.94 10.80 -12.67
CA ARG A 29 -9.46 11.62 -11.56
C ARG A 29 -8.42 11.78 -10.46
N LYS A 30 -8.60 12.81 -9.60
CA LYS A 30 -7.72 13.09 -8.45
C LYS A 30 -6.24 13.08 -8.83
N LYS A 31 -5.89 13.88 -9.83
CA LYS A 31 -4.51 14.01 -10.31
C LYS A 31 -3.62 14.62 -9.23
N VAL A 32 -2.62 13.88 -8.79
CA VAL A 32 -1.62 14.29 -7.80
C VAL A 32 -0.23 14.10 -8.42
N PRO A 33 0.40 15.16 -8.95
CA PRO A 33 1.77 15.09 -9.45
C PRO A 33 2.73 14.71 -8.32
N MET A 34 3.62 13.75 -8.54
CA MET A 34 4.51 13.24 -7.50
C MET A 34 5.47 14.30 -6.95
N ALA A 35 5.91 15.24 -7.76
CA ALA A 35 6.75 16.36 -7.31
C ALA A 35 5.97 17.30 -6.36
N VAL A 36 4.68 17.54 -6.61
CA VAL A 36 3.83 18.37 -5.73
C VAL A 36 3.52 17.61 -4.45
N LEU A 37 3.29 16.30 -4.53
CA LEU A 37 3.09 15.45 -3.36
C LEU A 37 4.31 15.45 -2.44
N LYS A 38 5.52 15.33 -3.00
CA LYS A 38 6.76 15.44 -2.24
C LYS A 38 6.84 16.78 -1.51
N LYS A 39 6.65 17.90 -2.22
CA LYS A 39 6.65 19.24 -1.62
C LYS A 39 5.60 19.41 -0.51
N ALA A 40 4.42 18.82 -0.66
CA ALA A 40 3.39 18.87 0.36
C ALA A 40 3.83 18.17 1.66
N PHE A 41 4.51 17.02 1.56
CA PHE A 41 5.09 16.34 2.73
C PHE A 41 6.23 17.16 3.35
N GLU A 42 7.12 17.73 2.56
CA GLU A 42 8.21 18.59 3.02
C GLU A 42 7.67 19.85 3.74
N ALA A 43 6.60 20.46 3.22
CA ALA A 43 5.93 21.61 3.82
C ALA A 43 5.25 21.28 5.16
N MET A 44 4.90 20.01 5.40
CA MET A 44 4.43 19.52 6.70
C MET A 44 5.58 19.25 7.70
N GLY A 45 6.84 19.49 7.32
CA GLY A 45 8.02 19.32 8.17
C GLY A 45 8.64 17.93 8.15
N PHE A 46 8.20 17.03 7.26
CA PHE A 46 8.80 15.70 7.13
C PHE A 46 10.13 15.76 6.39
N LYS A 47 11.05 14.87 6.79
CA LYS A 47 12.40 14.77 6.21
C LYS A 47 12.53 13.56 5.30
N ASP A 48 13.56 13.57 4.46
CA ASP A 48 13.92 12.48 3.54
C ASP A 48 12.76 11.98 2.68
N VAL A 49 11.92 12.92 2.24
CA VAL A 49 10.69 12.62 1.49
C VAL A 49 11.01 12.12 0.09
N ARG A 50 10.52 10.93 -0.21
CA ARG A 50 10.64 10.29 -1.54
C ARG A 50 9.30 9.72 -1.96
N THR A 51 8.94 9.91 -3.22
CA THR A 51 7.75 9.29 -3.82
C THR A 51 8.16 8.06 -4.62
N VAL A 52 7.39 7.00 -4.54
CA VAL A 52 7.65 5.73 -5.23
C VAL A 52 6.43 5.36 -6.06
N LEU A 53 6.59 5.35 -7.37
CA LEU A 53 5.54 5.13 -8.36
C LEU A 53 4.42 6.19 -8.30
N ALA A 54 3.66 6.33 -9.38
CA ALA A 54 2.54 7.27 -9.46
C ALA A 54 1.32 6.86 -8.62
N SER A 55 1.33 5.66 -8.03
CA SER A 55 0.22 5.11 -7.24
C SER A 55 0.12 5.65 -5.81
N GLY A 56 0.89 6.70 -5.47
CA GLY A 56 0.77 7.39 -4.18
C GLY A 56 1.43 6.66 -3.02
N ASN A 57 2.69 6.31 -3.18
CA ASN A 57 3.51 5.83 -2.07
C ASN A 57 4.54 6.90 -1.73
N VAL A 58 4.62 7.28 -0.47
CA VAL A 58 5.60 8.27 0.02
C VAL A 58 6.38 7.66 1.17
N ILE A 59 7.71 7.70 1.05
CA ILE A 59 8.65 7.33 2.11
C ILE A 59 9.14 8.62 2.73
N PHE A 60 9.15 8.70 4.05
CA PHE A 60 9.59 9.90 4.77
C PHE A 60 10.01 9.58 6.20
N GLU A 61 10.70 10.50 6.83
CA GLU A 61 11.00 10.45 8.25
C GLU A 61 10.14 11.46 9.02
N ALA A 62 9.52 10.98 10.11
CA ALA A 62 8.75 11.83 11.01
C ALA A 62 9.38 11.83 12.41
N PRO A 63 9.44 12.98 13.08
CA PRO A 63 9.90 13.05 14.47
C PRO A 63 8.88 12.37 15.40
N GLY A 64 9.38 11.55 16.33
CA GLY A 64 8.57 11.00 17.41
C GLY A 64 7.58 9.89 17.02
N LYS A 65 6.63 9.65 17.94
CA LYS A 65 5.51 8.71 17.77
C LYS A 65 4.22 9.50 17.96
N ASP A 66 3.60 9.92 16.87
CA ASP A 66 2.28 10.54 16.89
C ASP A 66 1.23 9.52 16.43
N PRO A 67 0.30 9.09 17.29
CA PRO A 67 -0.75 8.17 16.92
C PRO A 67 -1.74 8.77 15.92
N HIS A 68 -1.80 10.10 15.82
CA HIS A 68 -2.69 10.83 14.91
C HIS A 68 -1.99 11.32 13.63
N LEU A 69 -0.75 10.89 13.40
CA LEU A 69 0.05 11.32 12.25
C LEU A 69 -0.69 11.14 10.91
N HIS A 70 -1.44 10.06 10.73
CA HIS A 70 -2.22 9.81 9.52
C HIS A 70 -3.31 10.89 9.29
N LEU A 71 -3.94 11.38 10.36
CA LEU A 71 -4.94 12.45 10.28
C LEU A 71 -4.29 13.80 9.93
N ALA A 72 -3.14 14.11 10.53
CA ALA A 72 -2.38 15.31 10.24
C ALA A 72 -1.97 15.35 8.75
N ILE A 73 -1.45 14.24 8.23
CA ILE A 73 -1.09 14.11 6.82
C ILE A 73 -2.33 14.24 5.93
N SER A 74 -3.43 13.54 6.23
CA SER A 74 -4.66 13.63 5.44
C SER A 74 -5.18 15.06 5.33
N ARG A 75 -5.22 15.81 6.43
CA ARG A 75 -5.62 17.24 6.45
C ARG A 75 -4.67 18.12 5.63
N GLY A 76 -3.36 17.90 5.78
CA GLY A 76 -2.33 18.62 5.00
C GLY A 76 -2.47 18.38 3.50
N LEU A 77 -2.74 17.15 3.11
CA LEU A 77 -2.96 16.78 1.70
C LEU A 77 -4.29 17.34 1.17
N GLU A 78 -5.36 17.29 1.95
CA GLU A 78 -6.64 17.90 1.57
C GLU A 78 -6.51 19.39 1.33
N LYS A 79 -5.78 20.12 2.20
CA LYS A 79 -5.45 21.53 2.00
C LYS A 79 -4.64 21.77 0.73
N ALA A 80 -3.68 20.90 0.43
CA ALA A 80 -2.80 21.05 -0.73
C ALA A 80 -3.47 20.73 -2.07
N PHE A 81 -4.39 19.76 -2.09
CA PHE A 81 -5.00 19.24 -3.34
C PHE A 81 -6.49 19.56 -3.51
N GLY A 82 -7.17 20.08 -2.47
CA GLY A 82 -8.58 20.47 -2.55
C GLY A 82 -9.57 19.32 -2.47
N PHE A 83 -9.14 18.12 -2.12
CA PHE A 83 -10.01 16.95 -1.93
C PHE A 83 -9.45 15.98 -0.88
N PRO A 84 -10.31 15.23 -0.18
CA PRO A 84 -9.88 14.30 0.85
C PRO A 84 -9.09 13.13 0.25
N ILE A 85 -7.96 12.82 0.91
CA ILE A 85 -7.08 11.70 0.57
C ILE A 85 -6.93 10.83 1.82
N THR A 86 -7.39 9.59 1.75
CA THR A 86 -7.17 8.62 2.82
C THR A 86 -5.70 8.18 2.81
N VAL A 87 -5.08 8.18 3.99
CA VAL A 87 -3.67 7.82 4.18
C VAL A 87 -3.58 6.65 5.16
N VAL A 88 -2.92 5.59 4.72
CA VAL A 88 -2.54 4.45 5.57
C VAL A 88 -1.04 4.48 5.78
N LEU A 89 -0.59 4.34 7.04
CA LEU A 89 0.82 4.39 7.38
C LEU A 89 1.33 3.00 7.80
N ARG A 90 2.58 2.72 7.43
CA ARG A 90 3.36 1.59 7.96
C ARG A 90 4.79 2.04 8.24
N ARG A 91 5.37 1.54 9.32
CA ARG A 91 6.82 1.70 9.52
C ARG A 91 7.57 0.79 8.55
N ALA A 92 8.73 1.22 8.09
CA ALA A 92 9.57 0.40 7.21
C ALA A 92 9.86 -0.99 7.79
N LYS A 93 10.07 -1.11 9.11
CA LYS A 93 10.26 -2.39 9.79
C LYS A 93 9.06 -3.34 9.66
N GLU A 94 7.83 -2.79 9.63
CA GLU A 94 6.62 -3.60 9.46
C GLU A 94 6.55 -4.16 8.04
N LEU A 95 6.89 -3.35 7.03
CA LEU A 95 6.95 -3.83 5.65
C LEU A 95 8.02 -4.90 5.47
N ARG A 96 9.20 -4.73 6.08
CA ARG A 96 10.25 -5.78 6.07
C ARG A 96 9.78 -7.06 6.72
N ALA A 97 9.09 -6.99 7.85
CA ALA A 97 8.52 -8.16 8.53
C ALA A 97 7.46 -8.86 7.66
N ILE A 98 6.60 -8.09 6.97
CA ILE A 98 5.63 -8.62 6.01
C ILE A 98 6.35 -9.37 4.89
N VAL A 99 7.39 -8.79 4.29
CA VAL A 99 8.16 -9.43 3.21
C VAL A 99 8.85 -10.71 3.71
N ALA A 100 9.51 -10.64 4.87
CA ALA A 100 10.18 -11.78 5.49
C ALA A 100 9.24 -12.92 5.89
N SER A 101 7.95 -12.63 6.10
CA SER A 101 6.93 -13.64 6.44
C SER A 101 6.47 -14.47 5.24
N GLU A 102 6.98 -14.20 4.04
CA GLU A 102 6.65 -14.90 2.79
C GLU A 102 5.15 -15.21 2.62
N PRO A 103 4.24 -14.20 2.68
CA PRO A 103 2.80 -14.44 2.77
C PRO A 103 2.22 -15.18 1.56
N PHE A 104 2.94 -15.20 0.45
CA PHE A 104 2.55 -15.85 -0.80
C PHE A 104 3.36 -17.12 -1.11
N LYS A 105 4.07 -17.67 -0.12
CA LYS A 105 4.81 -18.93 -0.29
C LYS A 105 3.87 -20.05 -0.76
N GLY A 106 4.27 -20.75 -1.82
CA GLY A 106 3.48 -21.84 -2.42
C GLY A 106 2.32 -21.36 -3.33
N VAL A 107 2.16 -20.06 -3.55
CA VAL A 107 1.23 -19.54 -4.56
C VAL A 107 1.89 -19.69 -5.94
N PRO A 108 1.24 -20.36 -6.91
CA PRO A 108 1.76 -20.43 -8.27
C PRO A 108 1.99 -19.05 -8.86
N SER A 109 3.13 -18.84 -9.50
CA SER A 109 3.42 -17.63 -10.26
C SER A 109 3.07 -17.83 -11.72
N GLY A 110 2.62 -16.77 -12.40
CA GLY A 110 2.29 -16.82 -13.82
C GLY A 110 1.92 -15.44 -14.36
N PRO A 111 1.85 -15.30 -15.70
CA PRO A 111 1.50 -14.03 -16.34
C PRO A 111 0.08 -13.56 -15.96
N ASP A 112 -0.80 -14.50 -15.59
CA ASP A 112 -2.19 -14.22 -15.23
C ASP A 112 -2.42 -14.15 -13.72
N VAL A 113 -1.37 -14.23 -12.90
CA VAL A 113 -1.48 -14.16 -11.44
C VAL A 113 -0.98 -12.81 -10.96
N ARG A 114 -1.80 -12.16 -10.12
CA ARG A 114 -1.45 -10.89 -9.45
C ARG A 114 -1.57 -11.06 -7.95
N LEU A 115 -0.52 -10.64 -7.25
CA LEU A 115 -0.44 -10.69 -5.79
C LEU A 115 -0.63 -9.29 -5.22
N TYR A 116 -1.52 -9.17 -4.25
CA TYR A 116 -1.85 -7.90 -3.64
C TYR A 116 -1.81 -7.95 -2.11
N VAL A 117 -1.38 -6.86 -1.51
CA VAL A 117 -1.52 -6.60 -0.09
C VAL A 117 -2.46 -5.41 0.09
N THR A 118 -3.50 -5.61 0.88
CA THR A 118 -4.41 -4.54 1.30
C THR A 118 -4.08 -4.17 2.73
N PHE A 119 -3.70 -2.93 2.94
CA PHE A 119 -3.40 -2.35 4.24
C PHE A 119 -4.64 -1.69 4.81
N LEU A 120 -4.96 -1.99 6.05
CA LEU A 120 -6.04 -1.36 6.82
C LEU A 120 -5.47 -0.16 7.59
N ALA A 121 -6.21 0.95 7.66
CA ALA A 121 -5.82 2.11 8.45
C ALA A 121 -5.75 1.78 9.95
N GLN A 122 -6.67 0.94 10.40
CA GLN A 122 -6.69 0.42 11.77
C GLN A 122 -6.72 -1.10 11.75
N ALA A 123 -5.98 -1.72 12.66
CA ALA A 123 -6.00 -3.16 12.82
C ALA A 123 -7.42 -3.64 13.21
N LYS A 124 -7.91 -4.65 12.52
CA LYS A 124 -9.21 -5.27 12.80
C LYS A 124 -8.99 -6.73 13.20
N PRO A 125 -9.25 -7.11 14.45
CA PRO A 125 -9.29 -8.52 14.85
C PRO A 125 -10.52 -9.22 14.22
N GLY A 126 -10.48 -10.54 14.17
CA GLY A 126 -11.66 -11.34 13.76
C GLY A 126 -11.88 -11.48 12.25
N LEU A 127 -10.93 -11.03 11.41
CA LEU A 127 -11.06 -11.12 9.95
C LEU A 127 -10.74 -12.52 9.37
N SER A 128 -10.48 -13.53 10.20
CA SER A 128 -10.12 -14.89 9.76
C SER A 128 -11.18 -15.54 8.85
N GLY A 129 -12.45 -15.19 9.04
CA GLY A 129 -13.57 -15.64 8.19
C GLY A 129 -13.50 -15.15 6.73
N LEU A 130 -12.75 -14.09 6.45
CA LEU A 130 -12.56 -13.58 5.07
C LEU A 130 -11.90 -14.58 4.14
N ARG A 131 -11.12 -15.54 4.66
CA ARG A 131 -10.45 -16.56 3.85
C ARG A 131 -11.43 -17.46 3.06
N HIS A 132 -12.68 -17.53 3.49
CA HIS A 132 -13.71 -18.40 2.91
C HIS A 132 -14.79 -17.66 2.12
N SER A 133 -14.73 -16.33 2.04
CA SER A 133 -15.81 -15.52 1.51
C SER A 133 -15.59 -14.91 0.13
N SER A 134 -14.57 -15.35 -0.63
CA SER A 134 -14.38 -14.83 -1.99
C SER A 134 -15.51 -15.34 -2.90
N SER A 135 -16.48 -14.50 -3.17
CA SER A 135 -17.57 -14.77 -4.12
C SER A 135 -17.15 -14.63 -5.59
N ALA A 136 -16.01 -14.04 -5.86
CA ALA A 136 -15.45 -13.91 -7.19
C ALA A 136 -14.51 -15.08 -7.48
N LYS A 137 -14.77 -15.86 -8.53
CA LYS A 137 -13.95 -17.03 -8.94
C LYS A 137 -12.46 -16.71 -9.10
N ASP A 138 -12.13 -15.43 -9.33
CA ASP A 138 -10.78 -14.97 -9.67
C ASP A 138 -10.06 -14.27 -8.51
N VAL A 139 -10.69 -14.11 -7.34
CA VAL A 139 -10.10 -13.49 -6.14
C VAL A 139 -10.01 -14.51 -5.02
N ARG A 140 -8.82 -14.74 -4.50
CA ARG A 140 -8.57 -15.62 -3.37
C ARG A 140 -7.81 -14.90 -2.26
N ILE A 141 -8.36 -14.88 -1.05
CA ILE A 141 -7.65 -14.44 0.15
C ILE A 141 -6.79 -15.59 0.66
N VAL A 142 -5.47 -15.40 0.66
CA VAL A 142 -4.52 -16.45 1.06
C VAL A 142 -4.10 -16.32 2.52
N ARG A 143 -4.05 -15.07 3.04
CA ARG A 143 -3.69 -14.81 4.42
C ARG A 143 -4.38 -13.54 4.92
N VAL A 144 -4.72 -13.51 6.20
CA VAL A 144 -5.26 -12.34 6.89
C VAL A 144 -4.44 -12.13 8.16
N ALA A 145 -4.04 -10.88 8.38
CA ALA A 145 -3.44 -10.39 9.61
C ALA A 145 -4.27 -9.21 10.14
N PRO A 146 -4.10 -8.76 11.39
CA PRO A 146 -4.92 -7.68 11.95
C PRO A 146 -4.91 -6.37 11.15
N GLY A 147 -3.80 -6.07 10.47
CA GLY A 147 -3.62 -4.85 9.66
C GLY A 147 -3.52 -5.09 8.16
N GLU A 148 -3.44 -6.34 7.70
CA GLU A 148 -3.18 -6.68 6.30
C GLU A 148 -4.04 -7.84 5.82
N ILE A 149 -4.45 -7.76 4.54
CA ILE A 149 -5.10 -8.85 3.82
C ILE A 149 -4.26 -9.16 2.58
N PHE A 150 -3.91 -10.43 2.41
CA PHE A 150 -3.10 -10.91 1.28
C PHE A 150 -3.98 -11.64 0.30
N SER A 151 -4.01 -11.15 -0.94
CA SER A 151 -4.93 -11.61 -1.98
C SER A 151 -4.21 -12.01 -3.24
N VAL A 152 -4.73 -13.04 -3.89
CA VAL A 152 -4.32 -13.48 -5.23
C VAL A 152 -5.48 -13.22 -6.18
N VAL A 153 -5.20 -12.56 -7.28
CA VAL A 153 -6.15 -12.35 -8.37
C VAL A 153 -5.66 -13.12 -9.59
N SER A 154 -6.50 -13.99 -10.11
CA SER A 154 -6.28 -14.67 -11.38
C SER A 154 -6.91 -13.82 -12.48
N LEU A 155 -6.11 -13.39 -13.47
CA LEU A 155 -6.62 -12.62 -14.61
C LEU A 155 -7.19 -13.60 -15.64
N SER A 156 -8.35 -14.17 -15.39
CA SER A 156 -9.13 -14.76 -16.45
C SER A 156 -9.70 -13.66 -17.34
N GLN A 157 -9.93 -13.95 -18.62
CA GLN A 157 -10.32 -12.95 -19.61
C GLN A 157 -11.47 -12.05 -19.11
N GLY A 158 -11.19 -10.77 -18.89
CA GLY A 158 -12.19 -9.75 -18.56
C GLY A 158 -12.32 -9.37 -17.08
N VAL A 159 -11.63 -10.01 -16.15
CA VAL A 159 -11.68 -9.65 -14.72
C VAL A 159 -10.48 -8.77 -14.35
N GLY A 160 -10.75 -7.59 -13.85
CA GLY A 160 -9.74 -6.60 -13.45
C GLY A 160 -9.62 -6.42 -11.94
N THR A 161 -8.58 -5.70 -11.53
CA THR A 161 -8.33 -5.30 -10.13
C THR A 161 -9.49 -4.58 -9.41
N PRO A 162 -10.45 -3.91 -10.10
CA PRO A 162 -11.59 -3.25 -9.45
C PRO A 162 -12.42 -4.15 -8.54
N ASP A 163 -12.59 -5.41 -8.89
CA ASP A 163 -13.46 -6.34 -8.15
C ASP A 163 -12.88 -6.71 -6.79
N LEU A 164 -11.55 -6.83 -6.68
CA LEU A 164 -10.87 -7.04 -5.40
C LEU A 164 -11.15 -5.90 -4.42
N MET A 165 -11.06 -4.65 -4.89
CA MET A 165 -11.28 -3.49 -4.02
C MET A 165 -12.72 -3.40 -3.55
N ALA A 166 -13.69 -3.57 -4.43
CA ALA A 166 -15.11 -3.54 -4.09
C ALA A 166 -15.46 -4.65 -3.08
N PHE A 167 -14.91 -5.85 -3.27
CA PHE A 167 -15.07 -6.96 -2.33
C PHE A 167 -14.48 -6.63 -0.95
N LEU A 168 -13.26 -6.12 -0.90
CA LEU A 168 -12.60 -5.81 0.37
C LEU A 168 -13.25 -4.63 1.10
N GLU A 169 -13.67 -3.59 0.38
CA GLU A 169 -14.37 -2.45 0.98
C GLU A 169 -15.70 -2.85 1.63
N LYS A 170 -16.43 -3.76 1.00
CA LYS A 170 -17.67 -4.32 1.58
C LYS A 170 -17.38 -5.10 2.87
N ALA A 171 -16.25 -5.80 2.94
CA ALA A 171 -15.89 -6.65 4.07
C ALA A 171 -15.27 -5.86 5.23
N VAL A 172 -14.40 -4.88 4.94
CA VAL A 172 -13.59 -4.20 5.97
C VAL A 172 -13.74 -2.68 5.99
N GLY A 173 -14.59 -2.10 5.13
CA GLY A 173 -14.83 -0.65 5.05
C GLY A 173 -13.84 0.07 4.14
N HIS A 174 -13.99 1.41 4.08
CA HIS A 174 -13.32 2.23 3.08
C HIS A 174 -11.92 2.72 3.50
N GLU A 175 -11.52 2.54 4.75
CA GLU A 175 -10.21 2.98 5.24
C GLU A 175 -9.11 1.95 4.96
N VAL A 176 -9.00 1.56 3.69
CA VAL A 176 -8.06 0.54 3.20
C VAL A 176 -7.39 1.00 1.92
N THR A 177 -6.23 0.47 1.64
CA THR A 177 -5.53 0.72 0.37
C THR A 177 -4.79 -0.53 -0.07
N THR A 178 -4.86 -0.84 -1.36
CA THR A 178 -4.26 -2.05 -1.94
C THR A 178 -3.02 -1.70 -2.75
N ARG A 179 -1.98 -2.53 -2.62
CA ARG A 179 -0.74 -2.43 -3.40
C ARG A 179 -0.38 -3.77 -4.00
N ASN A 180 0.15 -3.73 -5.21
CA ASN A 180 0.77 -4.91 -5.80
C ASN A 180 1.97 -5.35 -4.94
N TRP A 181 2.19 -6.67 -4.84
CA TRP A 181 3.24 -7.26 -4.00
C TRP A 181 4.64 -6.77 -4.36
N GLN A 182 4.95 -6.61 -5.65
CA GLN A 182 6.24 -6.06 -6.08
C GLN A 182 6.47 -4.62 -5.58
N THR A 183 5.41 -3.83 -5.50
CA THR A 183 5.47 -2.49 -4.89
C THR A 183 5.81 -2.58 -3.41
N VAL A 184 5.23 -3.53 -2.68
CA VAL A 184 5.51 -3.71 -1.24
C VAL A 184 6.96 -4.13 -1.02
N ILE A 185 7.47 -5.09 -1.81
CA ILE A 185 8.88 -5.51 -1.77
C ILE A 185 9.80 -4.30 -2.00
N ARG A 186 9.54 -3.52 -3.04
CA ARG A 186 10.32 -2.32 -3.36
C ARG A 186 10.32 -1.29 -2.22
N LEU A 187 9.17 -1.09 -1.57
CA LEU A 187 9.02 -0.17 -0.44
C LEU A 187 9.67 -0.68 0.84
N ALA A 188 9.80 -1.99 1.00
CA ALA A 188 10.54 -2.59 2.12
C ALA A 188 12.06 -2.43 1.99
N GLY A 189 12.58 -2.04 0.82
CA GLY A 189 14.01 -1.86 0.57
C GLY A 189 14.74 -3.16 0.23
N SER A 190 14.04 -4.14 -0.33
CA SER A 190 14.55 -5.45 -0.75
C SER A 190 14.71 -5.52 -2.26
#